data_8de341df86f03badce8ba9027bdf6864
#
_entry.id   8de341df86f03badce8ba9027bdf6864
#
_cell.length_a   1.000
_cell.length_b   1.000
_cell.length_c   1.000
_cell.angle_alpha   90.00
_cell.angle_beta   90.00
_cell.angle_gamma   90.00
#
_symmetry.space_group_name_H-M   'P 1'
#
loop_
_entity.id
_entity.type
_entity.pdbx_description
1 polymer ?
#
loop_
_entity_poly.entity_id
_entity_poly.type
_entity_poly.pdbx_seq_one_letter_code
_entity_poly.pdbx_strand_id
1 'polypeptide(L)'
;MTRLLKTGFGLATYAFFLIVILYAIGFTGGIAVPKAIDDGASGPLLEVVLIDLALLTLFAVQHSVMARPGFKRQWTKIVSPVIERSIYVLLASLILALLFWQWRPLPDVVWAIDGIGGTVMTTLFWIGWGLVFLSTFLISHFELFGVRQVLADWTGTSLPHATFKTPLLYRYIRHPLSLIHI
;
A
#
# COMPACT_ATOMS: atom_id res chain seq x y z
N MET A 1 25.65 7.98 3.77
CA MET A 1 24.90 8.15 2.48
C MET A 1 24.85 9.61 2.11
N THR A 2 25.24 9.98 0.91
CA THR A 2 25.16 11.37 0.42
C THR A 2 23.70 11.80 0.22
N ARG A 3 23.41 13.12 0.20
CA ARG A 3 22.06 13.63 -0.07
C ARG A 3 21.49 13.11 -1.39
N LEU A 4 22.34 13.08 -2.44
CA LEU A 4 21.97 12.56 -3.76
C LEU A 4 21.47 11.09 -3.70
N LEU A 5 22.19 10.22 -2.99
CA LEU A 5 21.82 8.81 -2.86
C LEU A 5 20.51 8.62 -2.08
N LYS A 6 20.28 9.42 -1.02
CA LYS A 6 19.03 9.39 -0.27
C LYS A 6 17.85 9.81 -1.13
N THR A 7 18.01 10.89 -1.90
CA THR A 7 16.96 11.40 -2.79
C THR A 7 16.67 10.41 -3.91
N GLY A 8 17.69 9.88 -4.58
CA GLY A 8 17.53 8.86 -5.61
C GLY A 8 16.82 7.60 -5.07
N PHE A 9 17.22 7.12 -3.88
CA PHE A 9 16.57 6.00 -3.21
C PHE A 9 15.08 6.28 -2.92
N GLY A 10 14.76 7.45 -2.36
CA GLY A 10 13.38 7.80 -2.03
C GLY A 10 12.49 7.93 -3.26
N LEU A 11 12.99 8.55 -4.34
CA LEU A 11 12.26 8.67 -5.60
C LEU A 11 12.07 7.32 -6.30
N ALA A 12 13.09 6.47 -6.33
CA ALA A 12 13.01 5.11 -6.89
C ALA A 12 12.00 4.25 -6.11
N THR A 13 12.03 4.34 -4.79
CA THR A 13 11.05 3.66 -3.92
C THR A 13 9.63 4.13 -4.21
N TYR A 14 9.42 5.43 -4.35
CA TYR A 14 8.11 5.98 -4.67
C TYR A 14 7.61 5.52 -6.04
N ALA A 15 8.47 5.52 -7.06
CA ALA A 15 8.12 5.01 -8.38
C ALA A 15 7.75 3.52 -8.34
N PHE A 16 8.52 2.71 -7.60
CA PHE A 16 8.21 1.30 -7.39
C PHE A 16 6.87 1.11 -6.67
N PHE A 17 6.61 1.88 -5.61
CA PHE A 17 5.31 1.89 -4.92
C PHE A 17 4.15 2.18 -5.89
N LEU A 18 4.29 3.20 -6.76
CA LEU A 18 3.25 3.52 -7.75
C LEU A 18 2.98 2.35 -8.70
N ILE A 19 4.02 1.66 -9.16
CA ILE A 19 3.87 0.46 -9.99
C ILE A 19 3.10 -0.62 -9.23
N VAL A 20 3.48 -0.89 -7.99
CA VAL A 20 2.86 -1.93 -7.15
C VAL A 20 1.39 -1.60 -6.84
N ILE A 21 1.05 -0.34 -6.56
CA ILE A 21 -0.34 0.03 -6.26
C ILE A 21 -1.21 0.01 -7.52
N LEU A 22 -0.67 0.39 -8.68
CA LEU A 22 -1.38 0.25 -9.95
C LEU A 22 -1.59 -1.23 -10.31
N TYR A 23 -0.58 -2.06 -10.05
CA TYR A 23 -0.73 -3.51 -10.18
C TYR A 23 -1.79 -4.07 -9.23
N ALA A 24 -1.90 -3.56 -7.99
CA ALA A 24 -2.94 -3.96 -7.03
C ALA A 24 -4.35 -3.71 -7.58
N ILE A 25 -4.58 -2.58 -8.24
CA ILE A 25 -5.86 -2.27 -8.89
C ILE A 25 -6.15 -3.30 -9.99
N GLY A 26 -5.17 -3.54 -10.85
CA GLY A 26 -5.29 -4.54 -11.91
C GLY A 26 -5.49 -5.96 -11.38
N PHE A 27 -4.72 -6.34 -10.35
CA PHE A 27 -4.79 -7.64 -9.70
C PHE A 27 -6.17 -7.92 -9.10
N THR A 28 -6.72 -6.97 -8.35
CA THR A 28 -8.04 -7.13 -7.70
C THR A 28 -9.21 -6.94 -8.66
N GLY A 29 -9.02 -6.19 -9.76
CA GLY A 29 -10.05 -5.91 -10.75
C GLY A 29 -10.01 -6.83 -11.98
N GLY A 30 -9.01 -7.70 -12.10
CA GLY A 30 -8.83 -8.53 -13.32
C GLY A 30 -8.52 -7.70 -14.58
N ILE A 31 -7.80 -6.56 -14.43
CA ILE A 31 -7.66 -5.56 -15.50
C ILE A 31 -6.19 -5.32 -15.82
N ALA A 32 -5.80 -5.53 -17.07
CA ALA A 32 -4.51 -5.10 -17.65
C ALA A 32 -3.25 -5.55 -16.88
N VAL A 33 -3.30 -6.68 -16.18
CA VAL A 33 -2.17 -7.30 -15.49
C VAL A 33 -1.92 -8.72 -15.98
N PRO A 34 -0.68 -9.20 -15.97
CA PRO A 34 -0.35 -10.58 -16.38
C PRO A 34 -0.99 -11.66 -15.49
N LYS A 35 -1.28 -11.33 -14.24
CA LYS A 35 -1.90 -12.23 -13.25
C LYS A 35 -2.85 -11.42 -12.38
N ALA A 36 -4.12 -11.81 -12.38
CA ALA A 36 -5.14 -11.29 -11.48
C ALA A 36 -5.37 -12.22 -10.27
N ILE A 37 -6.26 -11.81 -9.38
CA ILE A 37 -6.57 -12.54 -8.15
C ILE A 37 -7.16 -13.95 -8.41
N ASP A 38 -7.87 -14.08 -9.53
CA ASP A 38 -8.50 -15.34 -9.95
C ASP A 38 -7.64 -16.16 -10.92
N ASP A 39 -6.44 -15.66 -11.29
CA ASP A 39 -5.53 -16.30 -12.23
C ASP A 39 -4.46 -17.13 -11.54
N GLY A 40 -4.20 -18.31 -12.09
CA GLY A 40 -3.10 -19.17 -11.65
C GLY A 40 -3.50 -20.63 -11.50
N ALA A 41 -2.52 -21.45 -11.12
CA ALA A 41 -2.77 -22.84 -10.81
C ALA A 41 -3.50 -22.95 -9.47
N SER A 42 -4.71 -23.50 -9.51
CA SER A 42 -5.43 -23.92 -8.30
C SER A 42 -4.74 -25.14 -7.67
N GLY A 43 -4.84 -25.27 -6.37
CA GLY A 43 -4.31 -26.41 -5.59
C GLY A 43 -5.35 -26.92 -4.59
N PRO A 44 -4.96 -27.87 -3.71
CA PRO A 44 -5.83 -28.27 -2.61
C PRO A 44 -6.25 -27.06 -1.77
N LEU A 45 -7.54 -26.95 -1.45
CA LEU A 45 -8.10 -25.77 -0.75
C LEU A 45 -7.31 -25.39 0.51
N LEU A 46 -6.92 -26.37 1.32
CA LEU A 46 -6.15 -26.11 2.54
C LEU A 46 -4.79 -25.45 2.25
N GLU A 47 -4.09 -25.92 1.21
CA GLU A 47 -2.80 -25.35 0.81
C GLU A 47 -2.95 -23.92 0.31
N VAL A 48 -3.93 -23.65 -0.56
CA VAL A 48 -4.27 -22.32 -1.06
C VAL A 48 -4.53 -21.36 0.09
N VAL A 49 -5.45 -21.72 0.98
CA VAL A 49 -5.83 -20.88 2.13
C VAL A 49 -4.65 -20.61 3.06
N LEU A 50 -3.81 -21.61 3.35
CA LEU A 50 -2.65 -21.43 4.24
C LEU A 50 -1.60 -20.50 3.62
N ILE A 51 -1.33 -20.62 2.31
CA ILE A 51 -0.37 -19.76 1.62
C ILE A 51 -0.88 -18.32 1.58
N ASP A 52 -2.12 -18.11 1.15
CA ASP A 52 -2.67 -16.77 1.01
C ASP A 52 -2.83 -16.08 2.37
N LEU A 53 -3.25 -16.82 3.40
CA LEU A 53 -3.32 -16.31 4.77
C LEU A 53 -1.93 -15.95 5.31
N ALA A 54 -0.91 -16.75 5.02
CA ALA A 54 0.47 -16.44 5.41
C ALA A 54 0.99 -15.16 4.73
N LEU A 55 0.71 -14.97 3.43
CA LEU A 55 1.07 -13.77 2.68
C LEU A 55 0.37 -12.52 3.20
N LEU A 56 -0.95 -12.61 3.44
CA LEU A 56 -1.74 -11.54 4.04
C LEU A 56 -1.25 -11.19 5.45
N THR A 57 -0.95 -12.20 6.26
CA THR A 57 -0.41 -12.01 7.61
C THR A 57 0.96 -11.35 7.57
N LEU A 58 1.85 -11.77 6.67
CA LEU A 58 3.16 -11.16 6.48
C LEU A 58 3.04 -9.67 6.16
N PHE A 59 2.16 -9.33 5.21
CA PHE A 59 1.89 -7.93 4.87
C PHE A 59 1.32 -7.15 6.06
N ALA A 60 0.28 -7.67 6.71
CA ALA A 60 -0.39 -7.02 7.82
C ALA A 60 0.55 -6.79 9.02
N VAL A 61 1.38 -7.77 9.36
CA VAL A 61 2.35 -7.68 10.46
C VAL A 61 3.43 -6.66 10.15
N GLN A 62 4.08 -6.74 8.98
CA GLN A 62 5.12 -5.79 8.60
C GLN A 62 4.56 -4.36 8.58
N HIS A 63 3.44 -4.16 7.89
CA HIS A 63 2.81 -2.85 7.75
C HIS A 63 2.42 -2.26 9.10
N SER A 64 1.79 -3.05 9.97
CA SER A 64 1.32 -2.60 11.28
C SER A 64 2.46 -2.37 12.27
N VAL A 65 3.45 -3.27 12.32
CA VAL A 65 4.56 -3.18 13.27
C VAL A 65 5.45 -1.99 12.96
N MET A 66 5.85 -1.83 11.70
CA MET A 66 6.72 -0.72 11.30
C MET A 66 6.04 0.66 11.39
N ALA A 67 4.71 0.72 11.32
CA ALA A 67 3.96 1.96 11.50
C ALA A 67 3.94 2.45 12.96
N ARG A 68 4.23 1.59 13.94
CA ARG A 68 4.13 1.94 15.36
C ARG A 68 5.24 2.90 15.81
N PRO A 69 4.91 3.92 16.63
CA PRO A 69 5.90 4.87 17.16
C PRO A 69 7.03 4.21 17.95
N GLY A 70 6.73 3.11 18.67
CA GLY A 70 7.72 2.33 19.40
C GLY A 70 8.77 1.70 18.51
N PHE A 71 8.36 1.05 17.42
CA PHE A 71 9.26 0.49 16.41
C PHE A 71 10.07 1.60 15.74
N LYS A 72 9.43 2.66 15.32
CA LYS A 72 10.08 3.80 14.67
C LYS A 72 11.20 4.40 15.51
N ARG A 73 10.99 4.58 16.83
CA ARG A 73 12.03 5.09 17.74
C ARG A 73 13.26 4.19 17.84
N GLN A 74 13.08 2.87 17.75
CA GLN A 74 14.20 1.92 17.75
C GLN A 74 14.90 1.93 16.40
N TRP A 75 14.12 1.89 15.32
CA TRP A 75 14.58 1.82 13.95
C TRP A 75 15.39 3.04 13.53
N THR A 76 14.98 4.23 13.95
CA THR A 76 15.69 5.49 13.65
C THR A 76 17.01 5.68 14.39
N LYS A 77 17.36 4.79 15.33
CA LYS A 77 18.72 4.72 15.90
C LYS A 77 19.76 4.15 14.91
N ILE A 78 19.30 3.35 13.96
CA ILE A 78 20.14 2.63 12.98
C ILE A 78 19.98 3.26 11.60
N VAL A 79 18.75 3.62 11.23
CA VAL A 79 18.38 4.18 9.92
C VAL A 79 18.16 5.68 10.02
N SER A 80 18.71 6.43 9.06
CA SER A 80 18.50 7.88 8.99
C SER A 80 17.01 8.22 8.92
N PRO A 81 16.52 9.17 9.74
CA PRO A 81 15.13 9.62 9.72
C PRO A 81 14.65 10.11 8.33
N VAL A 82 15.57 10.57 7.49
CA VAL A 82 15.27 11.05 6.13
C VAL A 82 14.74 9.93 5.23
N ILE A 83 15.32 8.73 5.32
CA ILE A 83 14.98 7.58 4.46
C ILE A 83 14.10 6.53 5.17
N GLU A 84 13.82 6.71 6.45
CA GLU A 84 13.05 5.76 7.26
C GLU A 84 11.69 5.44 6.59
N ARG A 85 10.99 6.49 6.18
CA ARG A 85 9.69 6.35 5.51
C ARG A 85 9.81 5.64 4.16
N SER A 86 10.84 5.94 3.38
CA SER A 86 11.08 5.27 2.11
C SER A 86 11.38 3.79 2.29
N ILE A 87 12.15 3.39 3.32
CA ILE A 87 12.40 1.98 3.61
C ILE A 87 11.10 1.26 4.01
N TYR A 88 10.26 1.89 4.84
CA TYR A 88 8.95 1.35 5.19
C TYR A 88 8.09 1.09 3.94
N VAL A 89 7.99 2.08 3.04
CA VAL A 89 7.24 1.97 1.79
C VAL A 89 7.82 0.89 0.87
N LEU A 90 9.15 0.81 0.76
CA LEU A 90 9.81 -0.22 -0.04
C LEU A 90 9.48 -1.62 0.45
N LEU A 91 9.61 -1.88 1.76
CA LEU A 91 9.34 -3.19 2.34
C LEU A 91 7.87 -3.58 2.18
N ALA A 92 6.94 -2.65 2.43
CA ALA A 92 5.52 -2.89 2.22
C ALA A 92 5.21 -3.21 0.75
N SER A 93 5.81 -2.47 -0.19
CA SER A 93 5.65 -2.70 -1.63
C SER A 93 6.24 -4.03 -2.08
N LEU A 94 7.41 -4.42 -1.55
CA LEU A 94 8.03 -5.72 -1.86
C LEU A 94 7.19 -6.90 -1.37
N ILE A 95 6.65 -6.80 -0.16
CA ILE A 95 5.78 -7.86 0.39
C ILE A 95 4.47 -7.93 -0.40
N LEU A 96 3.92 -6.78 -0.81
CA LEU A 96 2.72 -6.76 -1.63
C LEU A 96 2.98 -7.34 -3.03
N ALA A 97 4.11 -7.04 -3.65
CA ALA A 97 4.54 -7.65 -4.90
C ALA A 97 4.74 -9.18 -4.77
N LEU A 98 5.34 -9.64 -3.65
CA LEU A 98 5.47 -11.05 -3.32
C LEU A 98 4.08 -11.71 -3.17
N LEU A 99 3.14 -11.02 -2.51
CA LEU A 99 1.77 -11.48 -2.37
C LEU A 99 1.12 -11.69 -3.75
N PHE A 100 1.19 -10.73 -4.66
CA PHE A 100 0.63 -10.89 -6.02
C PHE A 100 1.28 -12.04 -6.78
N TRP A 101 2.59 -12.18 -6.66
CA TRP A 101 3.33 -13.24 -7.35
C TRP A 101 2.96 -14.64 -6.84
N GLN A 102 2.90 -14.81 -5.51
CA GLN A 102 2.68 -16.11 -4.87
C GLN A 102 1.19 -16.44 -4.62
N TRP A 103 0.30 -15.48 -4.81
CA TRP A 103 -1.14 -15.66 -4.63
C TRP A 103 -1.67 -16.86 -5.39
N ARG A 104 -2.53 -17.64 -4.76
CA ARG A 104 -3.18 -18.81 -5.35
C ARG A 104 -4.68 -18.62 -5.41
N PRO A 105 -5.31 -18.76 -6.60
CA PRO A 105 -6.76 -18.64 -6.70
C PRO A 105 -7.44 -19.80 -5.99
N LEU A 106 -8.62 -19.55 -5.44
CA LEU A 106 -9.49 -20.59 -4.92
C LEU A 106 -9.91 -21.54 -6.04
N PRO A 107 -10.02 -22.89 -5.77
CA PRO A 107 -10.34 -23.85 -6.82
C PRO A 107 -11.76 -23.70 -7.38
N ASP A 108 -12.68 -23.19 -6.57
CA ASP A 108 -14.09 -23.07 -6.91
C ASP A 108 -14.56 -21.62 -6.89
N VAL A 109 -15.53 -21.30 -7.75
CA VAL A 109 -16.20 -19.99 -7.73
C VAL A 109 -17.07 -19.90 -6.49
N VAL A 110 -16.77 -18.94 -5.61
CA VAL A 110 -17.54 -18.71 -4.37
C VAL A 110 -18.86 -18.02 -4.68
N TRP A 111 -18.83 -17.02 -5.58
CA TRP A 111 -20.01 -16.31 -6.06
C TRP A 111 -19.71 -15.58 -7.37
N ALA A 112 -20.74 -15.37 -8.17
CA ALA A 112 -20.68 -14.57 -9.39
C ALA A 112 -21.93 -13.70 -9.48
N ILE A 113 -21.76 -12.43 -9.84
CA ILE A 113 -22.86 -11.48 -9.98
C ILE A 113 -22.79 -10.84 -11.37
N ASP A 114 -23.83 -11.07 -12.18
CA ASP A 114 -23.98 -10.52 -13.50
C ASP A 114 -24.99 -9.37 -13.57
N GLY A 115 -25.11 -8.76 -14.75
CA GLY A 115 -26.10 -7.72 -15.04
C GLY A 115 -25.88 -6.46 -14.19
N ILE A 116 -26.99 -5.91 -13.70
CA ILE A 116 -26.99 -4.66 -12.91
C ILE A 116 -26.15 -4.81 -11.63
N GLY A 117 -26.20 -5.98 -10.97
CA GLY A 117 -25.41 -6.27 -9.77
C GLY A 117 -23.90 -6.19 -10.05
N GLY A 118 -23.42 -6.75 -11.15
CA GLY A 118 -22.04 -6.67 -11.59
C GLY A 118 -21.61 -5.22 -11.88
N THR A 119 -22.47 -4.43 -12.53
CA THR A 119 -22.20 -3.00 -12.76
C THR A 119 -22.09 -2.21 -11.46
N VAL A 120 -22.96 -2.50 -10.48
CA VAL A 120 -22.87 -1.86 -9.15
C VAL A 120 -21.55 -2.23 -8.45
N MET A 121 -21.15 -3.49 -8.46
CA MET A 121 -19.88 -3.93 -7.85
C MET A 121 -18.66 -3.27 -8.50
N THR A 122 -18.63 -3.22 -9.84
CA THR A 122 -17.56 -2.52 -10.58
C THR A 122 -17.52 -1.02 -10.25
N THR A 123 -18.67 -0.39 -10.12
CA THR A 123 -18.76 1.04 -9.73
C THR A 123 -18.22 1.25 -8.32
N LEU A 124 -18.62 0.40 -7.37
CA LEU A 124 -18.12 0.45 -5.98
C LEU A 124 -16.60 0.22 -5.91
N PHE A 125 -16.08 -0.70 -6.71
CA PHE A 125 -14.64 -0.95 -6.84
C PHE A 125 -13.88 0.33 -7.24
N TRP A 126 -14.32 1.03 -8.28
CA TRP A 126 -13.68 2.27 -8.73
C TRP A 126 -13.84 3.41 -7.74
N ILE A 127 -15.01 3.54 -7.11
CA ILE A 127 -15.23 4.51 -6.02
C ILE A 127 -14.28 4.21 -4.85
N GLY A 128 -14.13 2.95 -4.46
CA GLY A 128 -13.22 2.53 -3.40
C GLY A 128 -11.77 2.96 -3.69
N TRP A 129 -11.23 2.61 -4.85
CA TRP A 129 -9.88 3.03 -5.24
C TRP A 129 -9.72 4.53 -5.35
N GLY A 130 -10.74 5.25 -5.88
CA GLY A 130 -10.78 6.71 -5.90
C GLY A 130 -10.68 7.31 -4.49
N LEU A 131 -11.41 6.76 -3.51
CA LEU A 131 -11.36 7.19 -2.11
C LEU A 131 -9.98 6.92 -1.48
N VAL A 132 -9.32 5.80 -1.82
CA VAL A 132 -7.94 5.52 -1.39
C VAL A 132 -7.01 6.64 -1.81
N PHE A 133 -6.95 6.93 -3.12
CA PHE A 133 -6.09 7.98 -3.63
C PHE A 133 -6.44 9.34 -3.05
N LEU A 134 -7.73 9.71 -3.05
CA LEU A 134 -8.19 10.96 -2.46
C LEU A 134 -7.73 11.11 -1.00
N SER A 135 -7.86 10.05 -0.20
CA SER A 135 -7.46 10.05 1.22
C SER A 135 -5.97 10.32 1.40
N THR A 136 -5.11 9.77 0.54
CA THR A 136 -3.67 10.05 0.62
C THR A 136 -3.34 11.52 0.34
N PHE A 137 -4.00 12.14 -0.66
CA PHE A 137 -3.81 13.55 -0.97
C PHE A 137 -4.38 14.48 0.11
N LEU A 138 -5.49 14.13 0.73
CA LEU A 138 -6.07 14.88 1.84
C LEU A 138 -5.17 14.94 3.07
N ILE A 139 -4.38 13.90 3.32
CA ILE A 139 -3.41 13.90 4.44
C ILE A 139 -2.14 14.65 4.05
N SER A 140 -1.37 14.12 3.14
CA SER A 140 -0.16 14.65 2.51
C SER A 140 0.52 13.52 1.71
N HIS A 141 0.10 13.30 0.48
CA HIS A 141 0.54 12.17 -0.35
C HIS A 141 2.06 11.97 -0.35
N PHE A 142 2.81 13.00 -0.74
CA PHE A 142 4.28 12.92 -0.85
C PHE A 142 4.99 12.75 0.50
N GLU A 143 4.39 13.20 1.59
CA GLU A 143 4.92 12.99 2.93
C GLU A 143 4.67 11.57 3.43
N LEU A 144 3.49 11.00 3.12
CA LEU A 144 3.15 9.62 3.44
C LEU A 144 4.14 8.62 2.84
N PHE A 145 4.62 8.87 1.62
CA PHE A 145 5.49 7.97 0.89
C PHE A 145 6.99 8.34 0.93
N GLY A 146 7.37 9.31 1.77
CA GLY A 146 8.78 9.63 2.03
C GLY A 146 9.44 10.57 1.02
N VAL A 147 8.73 10.99 -0.03
CA VAL A 147 9.27 11.87 -1.07
C VAL A 147 9.62 13.25 -0.49
N ARG A 148 8.73 13.80 0.35
CA ARG A 148 8.93 15.12 0.94
C ARG A 148 10.14 15.18 1.85
N GLN A 149 10.41 14.09 2.59
CA GLN A 149 11.56 13.96 3.49
C GLN A 149 12.89 14.02 2.73
N VAL A 150 12.99 13.27 1.65
CA VAL A 150 14.24 13.21 0.86
C VAL A 150 14.45 14.48 0.04
N LEU A 151 13.40 15.13 -0.44
CA LEU A 151 13.51 16.41 -1.14
C LEU A 151 13.87 17.55 -0.18
N ALA A 152 13.35 17.55 1.04
CA ALA A 152 13.73 18.54 2.06
C ALA A 152 15.20 18.40 2.48
N ASP A 153 15.71 17.16 2.63
CA ASP A 153 17.15 16.89 2.89
C ASP A 153 18.01 17.38 1.72
N TRP A 154 17.54 17.19 0.49
CA TRP A 154 18.23 17.65 -0.72
C TRP A 154 18.36 19.18 -0.77
N THR A 155 17.25 19.88 -0.55
CA THR A 155 17.21 21.36 -0.59
C THR A 155 17.74 22.03 0.67
N GLY A 156 17.99 21.25 1.74
CA GLY A 156 18.40 21.79 3.05
C GLY A 156 17.29 22.52 3.79
N THR A 157 16.02 22.30 3.41
CA THR A 157 14.84 22.88 4.08
C THR A 157 14.38 21.99 5.24
N SER A 158 13.98 22.61 6.36
CA SER A 158 13.34 21.87 7.45
C SER A 158 11.88 21.58 7.11
N LEU A 159 11.45 20.33 7.35
CA LEU A 159 10.02 20.02 7.28
C LEU A 159 9.30 20.66 8.46
N PRO A 160 8.17 21.37 8.25
CA PRO A 160 7.34 21.80 9.34
C PRO A 160 6.86 20.60 10.16
N HIS A 161 6.70 20.77 11.47
CA HIS A 161 6.12 19.71 12.29
C HIS A 161 4.76 19.30 11.75
N ALA A 162 4.54 17.98 11.65
CA ALA A 162 3.27 17.44 11.21
C ALA A 162 2.15 17.94 12.14
N THR A 163 1.30 18.82 11.64
CA THR A 163 0.10 19.26 12.34
C THR A 163 -1.04 18.30 12.04
N PHE A 164 -1.76 17.89 13.08
CA PHE A 164 -2.96 17.08 12.91
C PHE A 164 -4.00 17.88 12.12
N LYS A 165 -4.34 17.40 10.93
CA LYS A 165 -5.37 18.02 10.07
C LYS A 165 -6.53 17.05 9.92
N THR A 166 -7.75 17.57 10.00
CA THR A 166 -8.99 16.81 9.79
C THR A 166 -9.74 17.33 8.56
N PRO A 167 -9.16 17.19 7.34
CA PRO A 167 -9.83 17.68 6.15
C PRO A 167 -11.00 16.77 5.77
N LEU A 168 -12.12 17.35 5.33
CA LEU A 168 -13.27 16.67 4.74
C LEU A 168 -13.67 15.35 5.42
N LEU A 169 -13.30 14.21 4.84
CA LEU A 169 -13.63 12.87 5.32
C LEU A 169 -13.08 12.58 6.73
N TYR A 170 -11.90 13.10 7.08
CA TYR A 170 -11.30 12.93 8.41
C TYR A 170 -12.04 13.65 9.53
N ARG A 171 -12.97 14.57 9.19
CA ARG A 171 -13.87 15.21 10.16
C ARG A 171 -14.94 14.24 10.68
N TYR A 172 -15.35 13.28 9.84
CA TYR A 172 -16.42 12.32 10.15
C TYR A 172 -15.88 10.92 10.43
N ILE A 173 -14.77 10.54 9.82
CA ILE A 173 -14.19 9.19 9.89
C ILE A 173 -12.76 9.32 10.38
N ARG A 174 -12.43 8.77 11.56
CA ARG A 174 -11.08 8.86 12.16
C ARG A 174 -9.98 8.24 11.32
N HIS A 175 -10.29 7.21 10.53
CA HIS A 175 -9.33 6.47 9.71
C HIS A 175 -9.93 6.10 8.34
N PRO A 176 -10.11 7.06 7.40
CA PRO A 176 -10.69 6.75 6.11
C PRO A 176 -9.86 5.75 5.28
N LEU A 177 -8.55 5.68 5.50
CA LEU A 177 -7.69 4.66 4.88
C LEU A 177 -7.96 3.25 5.41
N SER A 178 -8.56 3.11 6.60
CA SER A 178 -8.93 1.81 7.17
C SER A 178 -10.26 1.26 6.63
N LEU A 179 -11.05 2.05 5.91
CA LEU A 179 -12.28 1.59 5.25
C LEU A 179 -12.02 0.58 4.12
N ILE A 180 -10.78 0.44 3.69
CA ILE A 180 -10.36 -0.47 2.62
C ILE A 180 -10.03 -1.87 3.18
N HIS A 181 -9.93 -1.98 4.50
CA HIS A 181 -9.64 -3.24 5.18
C HIS A 181 -10.91 -3.95 5.70
N ILE A 182 -12.09 -3.54 5.20
CA ILE A 182 -13.36 -4.23 5.45
C ILE A 182 -13.70 -5.15 4.28
#